data_88ac501f3675901c7b1d2205a384dabb
#
_entry.id   88ac501f3675901c7b1d2205a384dabb
#
_cell.length_a   1.000
_cell.length_b   1.000
_cell.length_c   1.000
_cell.angle_alpha   90.00
_cell.angle_beta   90.00
_cell.angle_gamma   90.00
#
_symmetry.space_group_name_H-M   'P 1'
#
loop_
_entity.id
_entity.type
_entity.pdbx_description
1 polymer ?
#
loop_
_entity_poly.entity_id
_entity_poly.type
_entity_poly.pdbx_seq_one_letter_code
_entity_poly.pdbx_strand_id
1 'polypeptide(L)'
;MRAPSSDLPLVLEDVSLQAGATMILDRLSLAITPGAPTLIVGPNGAGKTSLLRLCMGLAVPTAGRMSWGGRTDARPARRAILFQRPVMLRRTVAANVGYALARAGAPRSQRRPRVAALLDRVGLADLAQRPARRLSGGEQQRLALARALARDPEILLLDEPTANLDPAATRSVEEIVLMAAQSGIKIVMASHDLGQVRRLAGDVVFLVRGALCEQDRAADFLDNPTTPEAAAFLRGDLVI
;
A
#
# COMPACT_ATOMS: atom_id res chain seq x y z
N MET A 1 -11.96 -27.98 7.06
CA MET A 1 -10.93 -26.99 6.68
C MET A 1 -11.12 -25.76 7.56
N ARG A 2 -10.12 -25.36 8.39
CA ARG A 2 -10.17 -24.05 9.08
C ARG A 2 -10.09 -22.95 8.01
N ALA A 3 -10.98 -21.96 8.08
CA ALA A 3 -10.87 -20.78 7.25
C ALA A 3 -9.44 -20.18 7.42
N PRO A 4 -8.80 -19.70 6.35
CA PRO A 4 -7.51 -19.08 6.47
C PRO A 4 -7.65 -17.89 7.43
N SER A 5 -6.75 -17.80 8.42
CA SER A 5 -6.75 -16.71 9.40
C SER A 5 -6.55 -15.38 8.67
N SER A 6 -7.44 -14.42 8.91
CA SER A 6 -7.31 -13.06 8.38
C SER A 6 -6.10 -12.34 9.01
N ASP A 7 -5.47 -11.45 8.26
CA ASP A 7 -4.46 -10.50 8.77
C ASP A 7 -5.12 -9.18 9.26
N LEU A 8 -6.45 -9.05 9.14
CA LEU A 8 -7.22 -7.91 9.63
C LEU A 8 -8.05 -8.26 10.88
N PRO A 9 -8.26 -7.31 11.81
CA PRO A 9 -7.69 -5.97 11.81
C PRO A 9 -6.18 -6.00 12.07
N LEU A 10 -5.49 -5.00 11.52
CA LEU A 10 -4.11 -4.71 11.86
C LEU A 10 -4.12 -3.66 12.96
N VAL A 11 -3.55 -3.99 14.13
CA VAL A 11 -3.61 -3.13 15.32
C VAL A 11 -2.20 -2.80 15.79
N LEU A 12 -1.97 -1.52 16.06
CA LEU A 12 -0.77 -0.99 16.68
C LEU A 12 -1.13 -0.46 18.06
N GLU A 13 -0.35 -0.80 19.09
CA GLU A 13 -0.51 -0.37 20.47
C GLU A 13 0.82 0.23 20.94
N ASP A 14 0.87 1.56 21.09
CA ASP A 14 2.05 2.36 21.52
C ASP A 14 3.33 2.03 20.74
N VAL A 15 3.19 1.80 19.44
CA VAL A 15 4.28 1.35 18.58
C VAL A 15 5.27 2.48 18.30
N SER A 16 6.53 2.24 18.66
CA SER A 16 7.64 3.12 18.31
C SER A 16 8.63 2.41 17.40
N LEU A 17 9.25 3.17 16.50
CA LEU A 17 10.33 2.70 15.64
C LEU A 17 11.48 3.69 15.68
N GLN A 18 12.67 3.22 16.08
CA GLN A 18 13.89 4.01 16.16
C GLN A 18 14.96 3.42 15.23
N ALA A 19 15.72 4.27 14.57
CA ALA A 19 16.91 3.89 13.80
C ALA A 19 18.12 4.68 14.30
N GLY A 20 19.03 4.00 15.00
CA GLY A 20 20.12 4.66 15.72
C GLY A 20 19.57 5.62 16.78
N ALA A 21 19.94 6.88 16.71
CA ALA A 21 19.45 7.92 17.61
C ALA A 21 18.14 8.60 17.15
N THR A 22 17.67 8.28 15.94
CA THR A 22 16.53 8.97 15.33
C THR A 22 15.23 8.21 15.61
N MET A 23 14.26 8.89 16.25
CA MET A 23 12.89 8.40 16.37
C MET A 23 12.19 8.60 15.02
N ILE A 24 11.72 7.50 14.42
CA ILE A 24 11.01 7.50 13.13
C ILE A 24 9.50 7.48 13.33
N LEU A 25 9.04 6.66 14.29
CA LEU A 25 7.65 6.60 14.72
C LEU A 25 7.62 6.62 16.23
N ASP A 26 6.73 7.42 16.82
CA ASP A 26 6.62 7.63 18.26
C ASP A 26 5.23 7.27 18.77
N ARG A 27 5.14 6.18 19.52
CA ARG A 27 3.95 5.68 20.26
C ARG A 27 2.66 5.69 19.45
N LEU A 28 2.71 5.14 18.23
CA LEU A 28 1.53 5.04 17.38
C LEU A 28 0.55 4.01 17.93
N SER A 29 -0.69 4.44 18.17
CA SER A 29 -1.82 3.57 18.49
C SER A 29 -2.93 3.78 17.47
N LEU A 30 -3.16 2.79 16.61
CA LEU A 30 -4.17 2.86 15.56
C LEU A 30 -4.64 1.45 15.15
N ALA A 31 -5.80 1.38 14.52
CA ALA A 31 -6.32 0.16 13.93
C ALA A 31 -6.69 0.35 12.46
N ILE A 32 -6.27 -0.60 11.62
CA ILE A 32 -6.68 -0.69 10.22
C ILE A 32 -7.64 -1.87 10.09
N THR A 33 -8.89 -1.56 9.81
CA THR A 33 -9.99 -2.54 9.72
C THR A 33 -10.27 -2.94 8.26
N PRO A 34 -10.97 -4.07 8.02
CA PRO A 34 -11.52 -4.38 6.70
C PRO A 34 -12.40 -3.26 6.15
N GLY A 35 -12.60 -3.22 4.83
CA GLY A 35 -13.51 -2.27 4.17
C GLY A 35 -12.79 -1.28 3.28
N ALA A 36 -13.22 -0.03 3.30
CA ALA A 36 -12.75 1.03 2.40
C ALA A 36 -11.23 1.26 2.48
N PRO A 37 -10.60 1.82 1.42
CA PRO A 37 -9.17 2.16 1.44
C PRO A 37 -8.82 3.10 2.58
N THR A 38 -7.70 2.82 3.27
CA THR A 38 -7.10 3.72 4.26
C THR A 38 -5.91 4.42 3.64
N LEU A 39 -5.90 5.75 3.62
CA LEU A 39 -4.78 6.54 3.17
C LEU A 39 -3.98 7.09 4.36
N ILE A 40 -2.67 6.81 4.35
CA ILE A 40 -1.70 7.38 5.28
C ILE A 40 -1.18 8.66 4.64
N VAL A 41 -1.50 9.80 5.23
CA VAL A 41 -1.14 11.12 4.70
C VAL A 41 -0.23 11.88 5.67
N GLY A 42 0.46 12.88 5.17
CA GLY A 42 1.36 13.72 5.96
C GLY A 42 2.55 14.20 5.15
N PRO A 43 3.31 15.15 5.70
CA PRO A 43 4.48 15.72 5.03
C PRO A 43 5.57 14.67 4.74
N ASN A 44 6.54 15.06 3.91
CA ASN A 44 7.71 14.22 3.67
C ASN A 44 8.48 14.01 4.98
N GLY A 45 8.92 12.78 5.22
CA GLY A 45 9.59 12.44 6.48
C GLY A 45 8.65 12.13 7.66
N ALA A 46 7.33 12.22 7.52
CA ALA A 46 6.37 11.93 8.59
C ALA A 46 6.34 10.45 9.05
N GLY A 47 7.07 9.54 8.41
CA GLY A 47 7.12 8.13 8.80
C GLY A 47 6.19 7.20 8.01
N LYS A 48 5.49 7.68 6.96
CA LYS A 48 4.51 6.91 6.15
C LYS A 48 5.07 5.58 5.63
N THR A 49 6.20 5.61 4.94
CA THR A 49 6.89 4.41 4.44
C THR A 49 7.28 3.45 5.56
N SER A 50 7.71 3.98 6.71
CA SER A 50 8.11 3.19 7.87
C SER A 50 6.91 2.49 8.50
N LEU A 51 5.76 3.17 8.58
CA LEU A 51 4.51 2.57 9.02
C LEU A 51 4.09 1.43 8.06
N LEU A 52 4.15 1.65 6.74
CA LEU A 52 3.86 0.58 5.77
C LEU A 52 4.79 -0.63 5.91
N ARG A 53 6.08 -0.40 6.20
CA ARG A 53 7.05 -1.50 6.45
C ARG A 53 6.72 -2.29 7.72
N LEU A 54 6.30 -1.62 8.79
CA LEU A 54 5.80 -2.28 10.00
C LEU A 54 4.53 -3.09 9.67
N CYS A 55 3.56 -2.50 8.98
CA CYS A 55 2.32 -3.18 8.57
C CYS A 55 2.59 -4.42 7.73
N MET A 56 3.61 -4.41 6.89
CA MET A 56 4.04 -5.57 6.10
C MET A 56 4.78 -6.61 6.95
N GLY A 57 5.34 -6.24 8.11
CA GLY A 57 6.24 -7.06 8.91
C GLY A 57 7.68 -7.08 8.38
N LEU A 58 8.08 -6.05 7.64
CA LEU A 58 9.46 -5.84 7.15
C LEU A 58 10.32 -5.07 8.14
N ALA A 59 9.72 -4.44 9.13
CA ALA A 59 10.37 -3.81 10.25
C ALA A 59 9.76 -4.35 11.55
N VAL A 60 10.56 -4.37 12.61
CA VAL A 60 10.13 -4.76 13.95
C VAL A 60 10.07 -3.48 14.78
N PRO A 61 8.99 -3.22 15.53
CA PRO A 61 8.92 -2.07 16.41
C PRO A 61 10.00 -2.15 17.49
N THR A 62 10.54 -1.00 17.88
CA THR A 62 11.51 -0.91 18.98
C THR A 62 10.81 -0.88 20.36
N ALA A 63 9.53 -0.47 20.38
CA ALA A 63 8.65 -0.53 21.55
C ALA A 63 7.20 -0.67 21.10
N GLY A 64 6.32 -1.05 22.03
CA GLY A 64 4.90 -1.27 21.76
C GLY A 64 4.63 -2.66 21.16
N ARG A 65 3.40 -2.86 20.70
CA ARG A 65 2.93 -4.14 20.18
C ARG A 65 2.18 -3.97 18.87
N MET A 66 2.36 -4.93 17.96
CA MET A 66 1.55 -5.04 16.74
C MET A 66 0.88 -6.40 16.67
N SER A 67 -0.32 -6.43 16.10
CA SER A 67 -1.02 -7.67 15.78
C SER A 67 -1.68 -7.61 14.41
N TRP A 68 -1.81 -8.79 13.79
CA TRP A 68 -2.43 -9.03 12.49
C TRP A 68 -3.54 -10.08 12.69
N GLY A 69 -4.81 -9.65 12.67
CA GLY A 69 -5.94 -10.53 12.98
C GLY A 69 -5.81 -11.19 14.35
N GLY A 70 -5.35 -10.43 15.36
CA GLY A 70 -5.11 -10.88 16.71
C GLY A 70 -3.85 -11.72 16.93
N ARG A 71 -3.01 -11.94 15.89
CA ARG A 71 -1.74 -12.66 15.99
C ARG A 71 -0.58 -11.68 16.06
N THR A 72 0.45 -12.04 16.80
CA THR A 72 1.69 -11.24 16.93
C THR A 72 2.80 -11.71 15.99
N ASP A 73 2.65 -12.85 15.32
CA ASP A 73 3.60 -13.34 14.32
C ASP A 73 3.38 -12.64 12.97
N ALA A 74 4.36 -11.88 12.55
CA ALA A 74 4.30 -11.04 11.35
C ALA A 74 4.44 -11.80 10.02
N ARG A 75 4.07 -13.07 9.93
CA ARG A 75 4.21 -13.84 8.68
C ARG A 75 3.30 -13.25 7.58
N PRO A 76 3.86 -12.62 6.52
CA PRO A 76 3.08 -11.87 5.54
C PRO A 76 2.46 -12.78 4.47
N ALA A 77 1.77 -13.85 4.88
CA ALA A 77 1.22 -14.82 3.92
C ALA A 77 0.15 -14.19 3.01
N ARG A 78 -0.62 -13.23 3.53
CA ARG A 78 -1.75 -12.62 2.84
C ARG A 78 -1.60 -11.11 2.63
N ARG A 79 -0.37 -10.59 2.74
CA ARG A 79 -0.05 -9.18 2.51
C ARG A 79 0.89 -9.03 1.33
N ALA A 80 0.73 -7.94 0.57
CA ALA A 80 1.64 -7.54 -0.48
C ALA A 80 1.98 -6.06 -0.32
N ILE A 81 3.21 -5.68 -0.68
CA ILE A 81 3.64 -4.29 -0.67
C ILE A 81 4.19 -3.91 -2.04
N LEU A 82 3.87 -2.70 -2.46
CA LEU A 82 4.45 -2.03 -3.61
C LEU A 82 5.14 -0.76 -3.13
N PHE A 83 6.43 -0.66 -3.40
CA PHE A 83 7.24 0.51 -3.08
C PHE A 83 7.17 1.54 -4.21
N GLN A 84 7.45 2.78 -3.88
CA GLN A 84 7.46 3.93 -4.79
C GLN A 84 8.26 3.67 -6.08
N ARG A 85 9.41 2.97 -5.99
CA ARG A 85 10.24 2.57 -7.13
C ARG A 85 10.28 1.05 -7.25
N PRO A 86 9.43 0.46 -8.09
CA PRO A 86 9.38 -0.99 -8.22
C PRO A 86 10.59 -1.54 -9.00
N VAL A 87 11.18 -2.63 -8.51
CA VAL A 87 12.27 -3.31 -9.20
C VAL A 87 11.73 -4.26 -10.26
N MET A 88 12.16 -4.07 -11.52
CA MET A 88 11.83 -4.96 -12.64
C MET A 88 12.86 -6.06 -12.81
N LEU A 89 12.39 -7.31 -12.84
CA LEU A 89 13.26 -8.43 -13.18
C LEU A 89 13.71 -8.34 -14.66
N ARG A 90 14.92 -8.82 -14.96
CA ARG A 90 15.46 -8.89 -16.34
C ARG A 90 14.76 -9.99 -17.17
N ARG A 91 13.45 -9.85 -17.32
CA ARG A 91 12.54 -10.79 -18.00
C ARG A 91 11.46 -10.02 -18.74
N THR A 92 10.66 -10.73 -19.54
CA THR A 92 9.45 -10.15 -20.15
C THR A 92 8.41 -9.76 -19.09
N VAL A 93 7.44 -8.96 -19.48
CA VAL A 93 6.28 -8.56 -18.66
C VAL A 93 5.57 -9.81 -18.13
N ALA A 94 5.20 -10.74 -19.01
CA ALA A 94 4.54 -11.98 -18.62
C ALA A 94 5.40 -12.84 -17.68
N ALA A 95 6.70 -12.93 -17.91
CA ALA A 95 7.60 -13.69 -17.06
C ALA A 95 7.80 -13.06 -15.67
N ASN A 96 7.64 -11.74 -15.51
CA ASN A 96 7.63 -11.07 -14.22
C ASN A 96 6.41 -11.49 -13.39
N VAL A 97 5.22 -11.52 -13.98
CA VAL A 97 3.98 -11.98 -13.32
C VAL A 97 4.04 -13.47 -13.04
N GLY A 98 4.49 -14.27 -14.02
CA GLY A 98 4.66 -15.72 -13.86
C GLY A 98 5.61 -16.09 -12.72
N TYR A 99 6.68 -15.31 -12.53
CA TYR A 99 7.57 -15.47 -11.37
C TYR A 99 6.86 -15.19 -10.04
N ALA A 100 6.06 -14.12 -9.97
CA ALA A 100 5.29 -13.78 -8.77
C ALA A 100 4.28 -14.90 -8.41
N LEU A 101 3.54 -15.42 -9.40
CA LEU A 101 2.63 -16.55 -9.23
C LEU A 101 3.36 -17.83 -8.76
N ALA A 102 4.55 -18.09 -9.31
CA ALA A 102 5.35 -19.25 -8.89
C ALA A 102 5.78 -19.12 -7.43
N ARG A 103 6.20 -17.94 -7.00
CA ARG A 103 6.59 -17.65 -5.60
C ARG A 103 5.41 -17.67 -4.65
N ALA A 104 4.20 -17.35 -5.13
CA ALA A 104 2.95 -17.48 -4.39
C ALA A 104 2.42 -18.93 -4.31
N GLY A 105 3.13 -19.92 -4.88
CA GLY A 105 2.73 -21.31 -4.83
C GLY A 105 1.68 -21.72 -5.86
N ALA A 106 1.36 -20.87 -6.84
CA ALA A 106 0.37 -21.19 -7.85
C ALA A 106 0.77 -22.46 -8.65
N PRO A 107 -0.15 -23.42 -8.86
CA PRO A 107 0.11 -24.63 -9.66
C PRO A 107 0.58 -24.30 -11.07
N ARG A 108 1.52 -25.07 -11.60
CA ARG A 108 2.12 -24.80 -12.91
C ARG A 108 1.10 -24.71 -14.04
N SER A 109 0.07 -25.56 -14.00
CA SER A 109 -1.04 -25.59 -14.96
C SER A 109 -1.88 -24.30 -14.96
N GLN A 110 -2.01 -23.61 -13.81
CA GLN A 110 -2.82 -22.39 -13.66
C GLN A 110 -2.04 -21.11 -13.95
N ARG A 111 -0.69 -21.15 -14.02
CA ARG A 111 0.11 -19.91 -14.14
C ARG A 111 -0.14 -19.16 -15.44
N ARG A 112 -0.20 -19.87 -16.58
CA ARG A 112 -0.38 -19.23 -17.89
C ARG A 112 -1.71 -18.47 -17.99
N PRO A 113 -2.87 -19.07 -17.69
CA PRO A 113 -4.13 -18.33 -17.72
C PRO A 113 -4.18 -17.20 -16.67
N ARG A 114 -3.62 -17.39 -15.47
CA ARG A 114 -3.55 -16.34 -14.46
C ARG A 114 -2.64 -15.18 -14.86
N VAL A 115 -1.53 -15.43 -15.56
CA VAL A 115 -0.67 -14.37 -16.11
C VAL A 115 -1.48 -13.53 -17.10
N ALA A 116 -2.21 -14.16 -18.04
CA ALA A 116 -3.02 -13.46 -19.01
C ALA A 116 -4.08 -12.57 -18.33
N ALA A 117 -4.84 -13.13 -17.39
CA ALA A 117 -5.88 -12.40 -16.64
C ALA A 117 -5.32 -11.22 -15.83
N LEU A 118 -4.15 -11.39 -15.18
CA LEU A 118 -3.52 -10.31 -14.42
C LEU A 118 -2.99 -9.21 -15.33
N LEU A 119 -2.42 -9.55 -16.49
CA LEU A 119 -1.96 -8.55 -17.46
C LEU A 119 -3.11 -7.80 -18.10
N ASP A 120 -4.21 -8.47 -18.41
CA ASP A 120 -5.43 -7.83 -18.88
C ASP A 120 -5.97 -6.84 -17.85
N ARG A 121 -6.10 -7.28 -16.59
CA ARG A 121 -6.57 -6.44 -15.46
C ARG A 121 -5.78 -5.15 -15.28
N VAL A 122 -4.48 -5.15 -15.62
CA VAL A 122 -3.62 -3.96 -15.49
C VAL A 122 -3.33 -3.27 -16.82
N GLY A 123 -4.01 -3.68 -17.92
CA GLY A 123 -3.86 -3.09 -19.24
C GLY A 123 -2.46 -3.25 -19.84
N LEU A 124 -1.85 -4.44 -19.68
CA LEU A 124 -0.51 -4.77 -20.19
C LEU A 124 -0.50 -6.04 -21.06
N ALA A 125 -1.68 -6.52 -21.50
CA ALA A 125 -1.80 -7.76 -22.31
C ALA A 125 -0.96 -7.69 -23.58
N ASP A 126 -1.04 -6.59 -24.35
CA ASP A 126 -0.31 -6.38 -25.59
C ASP A 126 1.21 -6.26 -25.40
N LEU A 127 1.64 -5.97 -24.18
CA LEU A 127 3.06 -5.82 -23.82
C LEU A 127 3.65 -7.08 -23.17
N ALA A 128 2.91 -8.20 -23.16
CA ALA A 128 3.27 -9.43 -22.45
C ALA A 128 4.70 -9.93 -22.75
N GLN A 129 5.14 -9.83 -24.00
CA GLN A 129 6.46 -10.29 -24.48
C GLN A 129 7.54 -9.22 -24.40
N ARG A 130 7.18 -7.96 -24.10
CA ARG A 130 8.14 -6.86 -24.01
C ARG A 130 9.07 -7.04 -22.80
N PRO A 131 10.38 -6.72 -22.91
CA PRO A 131 11.27 -6.68 -21.76
C PRO A 131 10.76 -5.67 -20.71
N ALA A 132 10.52 -6.13 -19.47
CA ALA A 132 9.90 -5.30 -18.42
C ALA A 132 10.67 -4.00 -18.13
N ARG A 133 11.99 -4.00 -18.31
CA ARG A 133 12.83 -2.80 -18.12
C ARG A 133 12.68 -1.73 -19.20
N ARG A 134 12.03 -2.04 -20.33
CA ARG A 134 11.72 -1.10 -21.41
C ARG A 134 10.34 -0.48 -21.29
N LEU A 135 9.63 -0.77 -20.22
CA LEU A 135 8.34 -0.15 -19.91
C LEU A 135 8.54 1.29 -19.43
N SER A 136 7.56 2.16 -19.72
CA SER A 136 7.45 3.49 -19.09
C SER A 136 7.26 3.38 -17.57
N GLY A 137 7.40 4.48 -16.84
CA GLY A 137 7.19 4.51 -15.38
C GLY A 137 5.81 4.00 -14.96
N GLY A 138 4.76 4.48 -15.62
CA GLY A 138 3.38 4.05 -15.35
C GLY A 138 3.14 2.57 -15.70
N GLU A 139 3.70 2.07 -16.81
CA GLU A 139 3.63 0.65 -17.17
C GLU A 139 4.38 -0.23 -16.16
N GLN A 140 5.54 0.22 -15.64
CA GLN A 140 6.28 -0.49 -14.60
C GLN A 140 5.48 -0.56 -13.31
N GLN A 141 4.79 0.53 -12.95
CA GLN A 141 3.94 0.57 -11.77
C GLN A 141 2.75 -0.37 -11.89
N ARG A 142 2.08 -0.40 -13.06
CA ARG A 142 0.99 -1.35 -13.34
C ARG A 142 1.47 -2.80 -13.33
N LEU A 143 2.68 -3.09 -13.86
CA LEU A 143 3.28 -4.42 -13.77
C LEU A 143 3.60 -4.82 -12.32
N ALA A 144 4.06 -3.87 -11.50
CA ALA A 144 4.32 -4.13 -10.10
C ALA A 144 3.02 -4.42 -9.31
N LEU A 145 1.92 -3.73 -9.64
CA LEU A 145 0.58 -4.05 -9.12
C LEU A 145 0.14 -5.47 -9.53
N ALA A 146 0.29 -5.85 -10.79
CA ALA A 146 -0.01 -7.21 -11.24
C ALA A 146 0.79 -8.27 -10.46
N ARG A 147 2.06 -8.00 -10.17
CA ARG A 147 2.91 -8.89 -9.35
C ARG A 147 2.47 -8.97 -7.89
N ALA A 148 2.00 -7.85 -7.31
CA ALA A 148 1.46 -7.83 -5.97
C ALA A 148 0.13 -8.61 -5.90
N LEU A 149 -0.77 -8.37 -6.84
CA LEU A 149 -2.06 -9.08 -6.95
C LEU A 149 -1.91 -10.57 -7.24
N ALA A 150 -0.81 -11.00 -7.90
CA ALA A 150 -0.51 -12.41 -8.16
C ALA A 150 -0.38 -13.26 -6.87
N ARG A 151 -0.24 -12.62 -5.71
CA ARG A 151 -0.16 -13.28 -4.40
C ARG A 151 -1.53 -13.50 -3.75
N ASP A 152 -2.61 -13.07 -4.39
CA ASP A 152 -3.97 -13.05 -3.83
C ASP A 152 -4.01 -12.43 -2.41
N PRO A 153 -3.49 -11.19 -2.26
CA PRO A 153 -3.37 -10.59 -0.95
C PRO A 153 -4.74 -10.22 -0.36
N GLU A 154 -4.84 -10.28 0.96
CA GLU A 154 -5.95 -9.69 1.72
C GLU A 154 -5.72 -8.19 1.95
N ILE A 155 -4.42 -7.81 2.12
CA ILE A 155 -4.00 -6.43 2.32
C ILE A 155 -2.96 -6.07 1.25
N LEU A 156 -3.21 -4.98 0.54
CA LEU A 156 -2.29 -4.39 -0.42
C LEU A 156 -1.78 -3.04 0.13
N LEU A 157 -0.50 -3.00 0.46
CA LEU A 157 0.22 -1.84 0.96
C LEU A 157 0.88 -1.11 -0.21
N LEU A 158 0.66 0.20 -0.35
CA LEU A 158 1.12 1.00 -1.47
C LEU A 158 1.88 2.22 -0.96
N ASP A 159 3.17 2.30 -1.28
CA ASP A 159 4.03 3.40 -0.87
C ASP A 159 4.16 4.40 -2.03
N GLU A 160 3.36 5.45 -2.02
CA GLU A 160 3.31 6.51 -3.04
C GLU A 160 3.30 5.96 -4.49
N PRO A 161 2.34 5.09 -4.87
CA PRO A 161 2.41 4.32 -6.11
C PRO A 161 2.31 5.15 -7.38
N THR A 162 1.97 6.42 -7.29
CA THR A 162 1.77 7.34 -8.41
C THR A 162 2.77 8.50 -8.41
N ALA A 163 3.70 8.50 -7.46
CA ALA A 163 4.74 9.54 -7.44
C ALA A 163 5.53 9.56 -8.75
N ASN A 164 5.71 10.74 -9.30
CA ASN A 164 6.43 10.99 -10.57
C ASN A 164 5.76 10.37 -11.82
N LEU A 165 4.47 10.07 -11.78
CA LEU A 165 3.69 9.69 -12.94
C LEU A 165 2.96 10.90 -13.54
N ASP A 166 2.74 10.86 -14.85
CA ASP A 166 1.83 11.81 -15.50
C ASP A 166 0.38 11.56 -15.08
N PRO A 167 -0.54 12.53 -15.31
CA PRO A 167 -1.93 12.40 -14.87
C PRO A 167 -2.68 11.20 -15.45
N ALA A 168 -2.37 10.78 -16.68
CA ALA A 168 -3.03 9.64 -17.32
C ALA A 168 -2.57 8.33 -16.69
N ALA A 169 -1.26 8.16 -16.48
CA ALA A 169 -0.69 7.02 -15.78
C ALA A 169 -1.16 6.94 -14.31
N THR A 170 -1.25 8.09 -13.63
CA THR A 170 -1.81 8.18 -12.26
C THR A 170 -3.23 7.64 -12.23
N ARG A 171 -4.11 8.11 -13.11
CA ARG A 171 -5.51 7.63 -13.20
C ARG A 171 -5.57 6.12 -13.43
N SER A 172 -4.78 5.59 -14.37
CA SER A 172 -4.75 4.15 -14.65
C SER A 172 -4.32 3.32 -13.43
N VAL A 173 -3.37 3.80 -12.62
CA VAL A 173 -2.96 3.14 -11.38
C VAL A 173 -4.07 3.21 -10.33
N GLU A 174 -4.72 4.38 -10.16
CA GLU A 174 -5.83 4.57 -9.22
C GLU A 174 -7.01 3.66 -9.56
N GLU A 175 -7.36 3.50 -10.84
CA GLU A 175 -8.42 2.58 -11.30
C GLU A 175 -8.12 1.13 -10.91
N ILE A 176 -6.87 0.66 -11.09
CA ILE A 176 -6.47 -0.68 -10.66
C ILE A 176 -6.59 -0.85 -9.14
N VAL A 177 -6.20 0.16 -8.38
CA VAL A 177 -6.31 0.18 -6.90
C VAL A 177 -7.77 0.10 -6.47
N LEU A 178 -8.66 0.89 -7.09
CA LEU A 178 -10.10 0.85 -6.82
C LEU A 178 -10.72 -0.49 -7.17
N MET A 179 -10.39 -1.08 -8.32
CA MET A 179 -10.85 -2.43 -8.69
C MET A 179 -10.36 -3.49 -7.69
N ALA A 180 -9.15 -3.35 -7.15
CA ALA A 180 -8.65 -4.24 -6.11
C ALA A 180 -9.45 -4.09 -4.81
N ALA A 181 -9.74 -2.85 -4.38
CA ALA A 181 -10.58 -2.59 -3.22
C ALA A 181 -12.00 -3.16 -3.38
N GLN A 182 -12.63 -2.95 -4.54
CA GLN A 182 -13.96 -3.49 -4.86
C GLN A 182 -13.99 -5.03 -4.87
N SER A 183 -12.85 -5.68 -5.15
CA SER A 183 -12.72 -7.14 -5.05
C SER A 183 -12.48 -7.65 -3.62
N GLY A 184 -12.57 -6.79 -2.60
CA GLY A 184 -12.44 -7.13 -1.19
C GLY A 184 -11.02 -7.08 -0.63
N ILE A 185 -10.05 -6.57 -1.39
CA ILE A 185 -8.68 -6.38 -0.90
C ILE A 185 -8.63 -5.09 -0.09
N LYS A 186 -8.18 -5.14 1.17
CA LYS A 186 -7.92 -3.93 1.95
C LYS A 186 -6.73 -3.18 1.36
N ILE A 187 -6.95 -1.93 0.97
CA ILE A 187 -5.91 -1.02 0.51
C ILE A 187 -5.43 -0.18 1.67
N VAL A 188 -4.11 -0.10 1.84
CA VAL A 188 -3.44 0.87 2.74
C VAL A 188 -2.39 1.59 1.90
N MET A 189 -2.58 2.87 1.66
CA MET A 189 -1.76 3.63 0.71
C MET A 189 -1.18 4.88 1.35
N ALA A 190 0.14 5.06 1.27
CA ALA A 190 0.78 6.32 1.58
C ALA A 190 0.64 7.29 0.40
N SER A 191 0.26 8.52 0.69
CA SER A 191 0.20 9.60 -0.28
C SER A 191 0.43 10.95 0.40
N HIS A 192 0.92 11.93 -0.38
CA HIS A 192 0.93 13.35 -0.01
C HIS A 192 0.00 14.19 -0.90
N ASP A 193 -0.72 13.53 -1.83
CA ASP A 193 -1.65 14.19 -2.76
C ASP A 193 -3.08 14.17 -2.20
N LEU A 194 -3.58 15.35 -1.81
CA LEU A 194 -4.95 15.54 -1.31
C LEU A 194 -6.01 15.21 -2.36
N GLY A 195 -5.70 15.36 -3.65
CA GLY A 195 -6.58 14.92 -4.73
C GLY A 195 -6.81 13.41 -4.70
N GLN A 196 -5.77 12.62 -4.40
CA GLN A 196 -5.90 11.17 -4.22
C GLN A 196 -6.72 10.82 -2.98
N VAL A 197 -6.53 11.56 -1.88
CA VAL A 197 -7.34 11.36 -0.67
C VAL A 197 -8.82 11.49 -1.02
N ARG A 198 -9.21 12.55 -1.72
CA ARG A 198 -10.61 12.79 -2.15
C ARG A 198 -11.18 11.70 -3.06
N ARG A 199 -10.33 11.12 -3.94
CA ARG A 199 -10.78 10.11 -4.91
C ARG A 199 -10.80 8.69 -4.36
N LEU A 200 -9.90 8.34 -3.42
CA LEU A 200 -9.62 6.96 -3.06
C LEU A 200 -9.93 6.64 -1.60
N ALA A 201 -9.78 7.60 -0.67
CA ALA A 201 -9.83 7.29 0.74
C ALA A 201 -11.26 7.06 1.25
N GLY A 202 -11.44 6.01 2.04
CA GLY A 202 -12.57 5.90 2.95
C GLY A 202 -12.18 6.38 4.34
N ASP A 203 -10.94 6.04 4.77
CA ASP A 203 -10.36 6.47 6.04
C ASP A 203 -8.99 7.12 5.81
N VAL A 204 -8.63 8.04 6.69
CA VAL A 204 -7.34 8.73 6.70
C VAL A 204 -6.60 8.47 8.02
N VAL A 205 -5.30 8.27 7.91
CA VAL A 205 -4.34 8.26 9.02
C VAL A 205 -3.37 9.40 8.76
N PHE A 206 -3.45 10.49 9.52
CA PHE A 206 -2.60 11.66 9.35
C PHE A 206 -1.42 11.61 10.30
N LEU A 207 -0.21 11.60 9.73
CA LEU A 207 1.06 11.52 10.45
C LEU A 207 1.85 12.82 10.33
N VAL A 208 2.40 13.28 11.44
CA VAL A 208 3.37 14.37 11.49
C VAL A 208 4.53 13.96 12.40
N ARG A 209 5.78 14.07 11.91
CA ARG A 209 7.01 13.78 12.68
C ARG A 209 6.99 12.42 13.41
N GLY A 210 6.44 11.40 12.78
CA GLY A 210 6.37 10.06 13.36
C GLY A 210 5.25 9.84 14.36
N ALA A 211 4.43 10.85 14.64
CA ALA A 211 3.29 10.76 15.54
C ALA A 211 1.97 10.71 14.75
N LEU A 212 0.98 9.99 15.30
CA LEU A 212 -0.40 10.03 14.81
C LEU A 212 -1.05 11.33 15.31
N CYS A 213 -1.41 12.22 14.38
CA CYS A 213 -2.12 13.44 14.71
C CYS A 213 -3.63 13.25 14.65
N GLU A 214 -4.11 12.53 13.61
CA GLU A 214 -5.55 12.35 13.41
C GLU A 214 -5.81 11.04 12.66
N GLN A 215 -6.88 10.34 13.04
CA GLN A 215 -7.39 9.18 12.32
C GLN A 215 -8.91 9.32 12.22
N ASP A 216 -9.43 9.46 11.00
CA ASP A 216 -10.84 9.72 10.79
C ASP A 216 -11.31 9.21 9.42
N ARG A 217 -12.62 9.32 9.15
CA ARG A 217 -13.16 9.15 7.81
C ARG A 217 -12.61 10.25 6.90
N ALA A 218 -12.40 9.90 5.64
CA ALA A 218 -11.82 10.85 4.69
C ALA A 218 -12.68 12.13 4.53
N ALA A 219 -14.01 12.02 4.56
CA ALA A 219 -14.89 13.17 4.48
C ALA A 219 -14.71 14.10 5.70
N ASP A 220 -14.69 13.52 6.91
CA ASP A 220 -14.55 14.30 8.15
C ASP A 220 -13.19 14.98 8.21
N PHE A 221 -12.10 14.25 7.89
CA PHE A 221 -10.75 14.81 7.81
C PHE A 221 -10.63 15.97 6.81
N LEU A 222 -11.27 15.85 5.64
CA LEU A 222 -11.16 16.85 4.57
C LEU A 222 -12.00 18.10 4.83
N ASP A 223 -13.17 17.95 5.47
CA ASP A 223 -14.13 19.02 5.64
C ASP A 223 -14.05 19.67 7.04
N ASN A 224 -13.71 18.88 8.06
CA ASN A 224 -13.70 19.31 9.46
C ASN A 224 -12.47 18.74 10.22
N PRO A 225 -11.23 19.09 9.83
CA PRO A 225 -10.04 18.61 10.52
C PRO A 225 -10.05 19.01 11.99
N THR A 226 -9.73 18.08 12.89
CA THR A 226 -9.81 18.29 14.34
C THR A 226 -8.53 18.88 14.93
N THR A 227 -7.41 18.78 14.20
CA THR A 227 -6.11 19.28 14.66
C THR A 227 -5.63 20.50 13.85
N PRO A 228 -4.92 21.45 14.47
CA PRO A 228 -4.32 22.58 13.76
C PRO A 228 -3.36 22.15 12.65
N GLU A 229 -2.63 21.06 12.87
CA GLU A 229 -1.69 20.46 11.92
C GLU A 229 -2.43 19.93 10.68
N ALA A 230 -3.57 19.24 10.86
CA ALA A 230 -4.40 18.76 9.76
C ALA A 230 -4.98 19.94 8.98
N ALA A 231 -5.51 20.96 9.65
CA ALA A 231 -6.02 22.15 9.01
C ALA A 231 -4.93 22.90 8.20
N ALA A 232 -3.71 23.01 8.72
CA ALA A 232 -2.58 23.60 8.02
C ALA A 232 -2.18 22.76 6.79
N PHE A 233 -2.09 21.44 6.96
CA PHE A 233 -1.77 20.51 5.87
C PHE A 233 -2.78 20.59 4.72
N LEU A 234 -4.07 20.66 5.03
CA LEU A 234 -5.15 20.79 4.02
C LEU A 234 -5.11 22.10 3.26
N ARG A 235 -4.65 23.20 3.88
CA ARG A 235 -4.42 24.49 3.19
C ARG A 235 -3.14 24.51 2.35
N GLY A 236 -2.27 23.51 2.47
CA GLY A 236 -0.95 23.50 1.84
C GLY A 236 0.11 24.29 2.60
N ASP A 237 -0.15 24.62 3.87
CA ASP A 237 0.81 25.29 4.74
C ASP A 237 1.93 24.31 5.18
N LEU A 238 3.08 24.86 5.55
CA LEU A 238 4.17 24.09 6.12
C LEU A 238 3.76 23.55 7.50
N VAL A 239 3.63 22.23 7.59
CA VAL A 239 3.48 21.54 8.87
C VAL A 239 4.88 21.18 9.37
N ILE A 240 5.38 22.00 10.31
CA ILE A 240 6.74 21.86 10.88
C ILE A 240 6.69 21.06 12.18
#